data_93061f4eb14351e2ef8bc681c8ba13b5
#
_entry.id   93061f4eb14351e2ef8bc681c8ba13b5
#
_cell.length_a   1.000
_cell.length_b   1.000
_cell.length_c   1.000
_cell.angle_alpha   90.00
_cell.angle_beta   90.00
_cell.angle_gamma   90.00
#
_symmetry.space_group_name_H-M   'P 1'
#
loop_
_entity.id
_entity.type
_entity.pdbx_description
1 polymer ?
#
loop_
_entity_poly.entity_id
_entity_poly.type
_entity_poly.pdbx_seq_one_letter_code
_entity_poly.pdbx_strand_id
1 'polypeptide(L)'
;QGNIRFDQLSFPLVGTYVFTMSEQDTTVPGVTKDGTVATISYVVKDVDHTGKLTVVSKTVTPTTGSNGKNITFTNHYSPKNVGYSISGVKNIVNTDTATSRVPQDGEFKFQLNAVSAHDSDGNAISVNDMPMPAGSQGGTQTVSNKGSGFAFGQMVYTMPGAYTYHVKELAGTDKTIGYSTQEYDVTVTVTDQDGMLAATADLQTNDIRFDNTYTPTPVDVTVKAGKRLTGRDLNDGEFAAELKDSDGNLLQTKRFARVPRDAQSDKATDVREGEGTLEFDKLTFDRAGVYTYTVTEQDGNLGGVTYDRTVHTVTVTVTEDAKTHRL
;
A
#
# COMPACT_ATOMS: atom_id res chain seq x y z
N GLN A 1 38.66 -21.51 19.69
CA GLN A 1 38.85 -22.72 20.55
C GLN A 1 39.72 -22.32 21.74
N GLY A 2 39.24 -22.61 22.96
CA GLY A 2 39.98 -22.43 24.22
C GLY A 2 40.39 -23.77 24.82
N ASN A 3 41.48 -23.78 25.54
CA ASN A 3 41.89 -24.95 26.32
C ASN A 3 41.65 -24.70 27.81
N ILE A 4 41.03 -25.66 28.47
CA ILE A 4 40.84 -25.66 29.92
C ILE A 4 41.95 -26.51 30.56
N ARG A 5 42.64 -25.93 31.53
CA ARG A 5 43.66 -26.64 32.30
C ARG A 5 43.35 -26.49 33.78
N PHE A 6 43.30 -27.59 34.48
CA PHE A 6 43.21 -27.64 35.94
C PHE A 6 44.59 -27.77 36.55
N ASP A 7 44.73 -27.45 37.82
CA ASP A 7 45.93 -27.65 38.59
C ASP A 7 46.26 -29.15 38.73
N GLN A 8 47.50 -29.41 39.05
CA GLN A 8 47.98 -30.76 39.21
C GLN A 8 47.25 -31.49 40.38
N LEU A 9 46.71 -32.69 40.11
CA LEU A 9 46.05 -33.49 41.10
C LEU A 9 47.14 -34.32 41.85
N SER A 10 47.03 -34.40 43.17
CA SER A 10 47.88 -35.23 44.05
C SER A 10 47.03 -36.28 44.69
N PHE A 11 47.53 -37.53 44.68
CA PHE A 11 46.83 -38.73 45.20
C PHE A 11 47.59 -39.28 46.38
N PRO A 12 47.05 -39.18 47.63
CA PRO A 12 47.78 -39.57 48.84
C PRO A 12 47.68 -41.05 49.15
N LEU A 13 46.73 -41.79 48.54
CA LEU A 13 46.49 -43.22 48.82
C LEU A 13 46.27 -44.03 47.54
N VAL A 14 46.47 -45.37 47.61
CA VAL A 14 46.01 -46.29 46.56
C VAL A 14 44.48 -46.27 46.51
N GLY A 15 43.91 -46.35 45.28
CA GLY A 15 42.46 -46.36 45.12
C GLY A 15 42.01 -45.86 43.74
N THR A 16 40.71 -45.84 43.59
CA THR A 16 40.06 -45.21 42.39
C THR A 16 39.49 -43.88 42.77
N TYR A 17 39.91 -42.82 42.05
CA TYR A 17 39.46 -41.44 42.23
C TYR A 17 38.59 -41.04 41.04
N VAL A 18 37.36 -40.62 41.33
CA VAL A 18 36.41 -40.26 40.31
C VAL A 18 36.07 -38.76 40.44
N PHE A 19 36.21 -38.07 39.34
CA PHE A 19 35.88 -36.65 39.22
C PHE A 19 34.82 -36.48 38.15
N THR A 20 33.95 -35.47 38.32
CA THR A 20 33.04 -35.01 37.29
C THR A 20 33.46 -33.63 36.79
N MET A 21 33.31 -33.38 35.50
CA MET A 21 33.57 -32.11 34.87
C MET A 21 32.37 -31.73 34.03
N SER A 22 31.85 -30.55 34.23
CA SER A 22 30.75 -29.93 33.45
C SER A 22 31.02 -28.45 33.24
N GLU A 23 30.45 -27.91 32.25
CA GLU A 23 30.46 -26.48 32.02
C GLU A 23 29.49 -25.78 33.01
N GLN A 24 29.90 -24.64 33.54
CA GLN A 24 29.03 -23.79 34.37
C GLN A 24 28.01 -23.05 33.50
N ASP A 25 26.91 -22.62 34.12
CA ASP A 25 25.93 -21.79 33.44
C ASP A 25 26.55 -20.49 32.93
N THR A 26 26.22 -20.12 31.71
CA THR A 26 26.64 -18.84 31.10
C THR A 26 25.54 -17.81 31.21
N THR A 27 25.93 -16.57 31.44
CA THR A 27 25.04 -15.41 31.40
C THR A 27 25.09 -14.69 30.05
N VAL A 28 25.85 -15.23 29.08
CA VAL A 28 25.99 -14.61 27.75
C VAL A 28 24.67 -14.83 26.97
N PRO A 29 23.96 -13.76 26.58
CA PRO A 29 22.72 -13.91 25.84
C PRO A 29 22.94 -14.66 24.52
N GLY A 30 21.97 -15.44 24.10
CA GLY A 30 22.02 -16.20 22.86
C GLY A 30 22.91 -17.45 22.91
N VAL A 31 23.65 -17.70 24.00
CA VAL A 31 24.49 -18.88 24.16
C VAL A 31 23.77 -19.96 24.96
N THR A 32 23.65 -21.14 24.36
CA THR A 32 23.22 -22.37 25.05
C THR A 32 24.47 -23.19 25.38
N LYS A 33 24.69 -23.46 26.66
CA LYS A 33 25.84 -24.25 27.11
C LYS A 33 25.73 -25.71 26.69
N ASP A 34 26.87 -26.35 26.56
CA ASP A 34 26.94 -27.80 26.43
C ASP A 34 26.54 -28.49 27.75
N GLY A 35 25.54 -29.37 27.69
CA GLY A 35 25.03 -30.14 28.83
C GLY A 35 25.89 -31.35 29.20
N THR A 36 27.01 -31.56 28.54
CA THR A 36 27.90 -32.74 28.80
C THR A 36 28.44 -32.72 30.22
N VAL A 37 28.29 -33.85 30.92
CA VAL A 37 28.95 -34.13 32.18
C VAL A 37 29.92 -35.25 31.93
N ALA A 38 31.21 -34.96 32.01
CA ALA A 38 32.23 -35.95 31.82
C ALA A 38 32.71 -36.54 33.17
N THR A 39 32.89 -37.84 33.24
CA THR A 39 33.46 -38.54 34.38
C THR A 39 34.91 -38.91 34.07
N ILE A 40 35.83 -38.54 34.94
CA ILE A 40 37.25 -38.80 34.83
C ILE A 40 37.64 -39.74 36.01
N SER A 41 38.10 -40.88 35.69
CA SER A 41 38.52 -41.84 36.71
C SER A 41 40.03 -42.11 36.63
N TYR A 42 40.69 -42.02 37.76
CA TYR A 42 42.10 -42.38 37.93
C TYR A 42 42.23 -43.61 38.84
N VAL A 43 43.00 -44.59 38.42
CA VAL A 43 43.38 -45.76 39.28
C VAL A 43 44.82 -45.59 39.75
N VAL A 44 45.02 -45.48 41.03
CA VAL A 44 46.33 -45.29 41.68
C VAL A 44 46.75 -46.59 42.42
N LYS A 45 47.92 -47.04 42.15
CA LYS A 45 48.50 -48.29 42.78
C LYS A 45 49.91 -47.99 43.23
N ASP A 46 50.34 -48.79 44.24
CA ASP A 46 51.76 -49.06 44.57
C ASP A 46 52.16 -50.31 43.81
N VAL A 47 52.72 -50.13 42.60
CA VAL A 47 53.01 -51.30 41.70
C VAL A 47 54.16 -52.16 42.18
N ASP A 48 55.16 -51.55 42.78
CA ASP A 48 56.41 -52.18 43.13
C ASP A 48 56.52 -52.40 44.63
N HIS A 49 55.47 -52.18 45.40
CA HIS A 49 55.44 -52.26 46.87
C HIS A 49 56.55 -51.44 47.56
N THR A 50 56.98 -50.34 46.93
CA THR A 50 58.03 -49.43 47.42
C THR A 50 57.50 -48.25 48.19
N GLY A 51 56.16 -48.09 48.31
CA GLY A 51 55.51 -46.94 48.88
C GLY A 51 55.35 -45.79 47.86
N LYS A 52 55.83 -45.94 46.61
CA LYS A 52 55.66 -44.92 45.52
C LYS A 52 54.40 -45.20 44.80
N LEU A 53 53.48 -44.22 44.83
CA LEU A 53 52.21 -44.29 44.16
C LEU A 53 52.33 -43.90 42.67
N THR A 54 51.67 -44.67 41.82
CA THR A 54 51.65 -44.52 40.37
C THR A 54 50.21 -44.54 39.85
N VAL A 55 49.83 -43.57 38.93
CA VAL A 55 48.56 -43.62 38.20
C VAL A 55 48.67 -44.67 37.11
N VAL A 56 48.03 -45.84 37.29
CA VAL A 56 48.07 -46.94 36.34
C VAL A 56 46.98 -46.89 35.26
N SER A 57 45.93 -46.14 35.49
CA SER A 57 44.88 -45.99 34.53
C SER A 57 44.24 -44.59 34.66
N LYS A 58 43.88 -43.97 33.52
CA LYS A 58 43.01 -42.81 33.40
C LYS A 58 41.93 -43.12 32.35
N THR A 59 40.67 -43.02 32.73
CA THR A 59 39.53 -43.15 31.82
C THR A 59 38.73 -41.84 31.83
N VAL A 60 38.16 -41.50 30.69
CA VAL A 60 37.28 -40.33 30.51
C VAL A 60 36.04 -40.80 29.77
N THR A 61 34.86 -40.47 30.28
CA THR A 61 33.57 -40.86 29.68
C THR A 61 32.54 -39.74 29.86
N PRO A 62 31.84 -39.31 28.80
CA PRO A 62 32.12 -39.62 27.39
C PRO A 62 33.37 -38.88 26.90
N THR A 63 34.01 -39.41 25.87
CA THR A 63 35.06 -38.71 25.13
C THR A 63 34.41 -38.01 23.90
N THR A 64 34.43 -36.69 23.84
CA THR A 64 33.79 -35.90 22.79
C THR A 64 34.80 -35.32 21.80
N GLY A 65 36.10 -35.41 22.07
CA GLY A 65 37.13 -34.94 21.16
C GLY A 65 37.46 -35.95 20.05
N SER A 66 37.89 -35.44 18.89
CA SER A 66 38.20 -36.20 17.67
C SER A 66 39.25 -37.27 17.82
N ASN A 67 40.07 -37.24 18.88
CA ASN A 67 41.12 -38.23 19.19
C ASN A 67 40.69 -39.26 20.25
N GLY A 68 39.44 -39.25 20.72
CA GLY A 68 38.89 -40.16 21.74
C GLY A 68 39.55 -40.03 23.13
N LYS A 69 40.31 -38.95 23.38
CA LYS A 69 41.06 -38.76 24.64
C LYS A 69 40.74 -37.47 25.36
N ASN A 70 40.12 -36.52 24.69
CA ASN A 70 39.82 -35.20 25.22
C ASN A 70 38.30 -35.00 25.40
N ILE A 71 37.95 -34.15 26.34
CA ILE A 71 36.60 -33.63 26.50
C ILE A 71 36.54 -32.30 25.76
N THR A 72 35.52 -32.14 24.92
CA THR A 72 35.24 -30.89 24.22
C THR A 72 33.83 -30.47 24.59
N PHE A 73 33.65 -29.24 25.04
CA PHE A 73 32.34 -28.60 25.23
C PHE A 73 32.06 -27.77 24.02
N THR A 74 30.85 -27.90 23.46
CA THR A 74 30.40 -27.19 22.27
C THR A 74 29.15 -26.38 22.60
N ASN A 75 29.29 -25.07 22.73
CA ASN A 75 28.19 -24.18 22.96
C ASN A 75 27.53 -23.77 21.63
N HIS A 76 26.24 -23.62 21.68
CA HIS A 76 25.46 -23.12 20.56
C HIS A 76 25.16 -21.61 20.77
N TYR A 77 25.43 -20.80 19.74
CA TYR A 77 25.03 -19.42 19.71
C TYR A 77 23.83 -19.24 18.75
N SER A 78 22.73 -18.69 19.26
CA SER A 78 21.53 -18.39 18.50
C SER A 78 20.90 -17.13 19.08
N PRO A 79 21.02 -15.98 18.41
CA PRO A 79 20.41 -14.75 18.87
C PRO A 79 18.89 -14.86 18.85
N LYS A 80 18.22 -14.09 19.72
CA LYS A 80 16.76 -14.00 19.75
C LYS A 80 16.24 -13.30 18.49
N ASN A 81 15.27 -13.91 17.82
CA ASN A 81 14.65 -13.42 16.61
C ASN A 81 14.02 -12.03 16.79
N VAL A 82 13.94 -11.27 15.69
CA VAL A 82 13.27 -9.98 15.63
C VAL A 82 12.19 -10.00 14.55
N GLY A 83 11.07 -9.33 14.83
CA GLY A 83 10.00 -9.09 13.86
C GLY A 83 10.04 -7.67 13.32
N TYR A 84 9.77 -7.50 12.02
CA TYR A 84 9.61 -6.20 11.37
C TYR A 84 8.43 -6.22 10.40
N SER A 85 7.73 -5.09 10.24
CA SER A 85 6.63 -4.94 9.30
C SER A 85 6.86 -3.69 8.44
N ILE A 86 6.73 -3.83 7.12
CA ILE A 86 6.77 -2.71 6.19
C ILE A 86 5.35 -2.15 6.06
N SER A 87 5.21 -0.85 6.12
CA SER A 87 3.94 -0.13 6.00
C SER A 87 4.11 1.15 5.19
N GLY A 88 3.00 1.71 4.72
CA GLY A 88 3.04 2.92 3.93
C GLY A 88 1.74 3.71 3.99
N VAL A 89 1.71 4.83 3.27
CA VAL A 89 0.62 5.79 3.21
C VAL A 89 -0.08 5.70 1.85
N LYS A 90 -1.41 5.70 1.88
CA LYS A 90 -2.28 5.83 0.72
C LYS A 90 -3.02 7.15 0.75
N ASN A 91 -2.99 7.87 -0.38
CA ASN A 91 -3.71 9.13 -0.51
C ASN A 91 -4.43 9.20 -1.85
N ILE A 92 -5.47 10.05 -1.92
CA ILE A 92 -6.15 10.44 -3.15
C ILE A 92 -5.98 11.95 -3.32
N VAL A 93 -5.40 12.36 -4.44
CA VAL A 93 -5.29 13.76 -4.86
C VAL A 93 -6.52 14.06 -5.72
N ASN A 94 -7.43 14.87 -5.18
CA ASN A 94 -8.60 15.31 -5.90
C ASN A 94 -8.20 16.40 -6.91
N THR A 95 -8.59 16.26 -8.17
CA THR A 95 -8.28 17.24 -9.23
C THR A 95 -9.15 18.50 -9.11
N ASP A 96 -10.19 18.43 -8.29
CA ASP A 96 -11.12 19.52 -8.01
C ASP A 96 -11.25 19.74 -6.50
N THR A 97 -11.28 21.01 -6.07
CA THR A 97 -11.45 21.38 -4.66
C THR A 97 -12.88 21.19 -4.15
N ALA A 98 -13.86 21.05 -5.05
CA ALA A 98 -15.25 20.78 -4.70
C ALA A 98 -15.51 19.31 -4.38
N THR A 99 -14.56 18.41 -4.66
CA THR A 99 -14.62 17.00 -4.36
C THR A 99 -13.64 16.66 -3.23
N SER A 100 -14.01 15.76 -2.33
CA SER A 100 -13.19 15.36 -1.18
C SER A 100 -13.13 13.85 -1.02
N ARG A 101 -12.87 13.12 -2.12
CA ARG A 101 -12.71 11.67 -2.08
C ARG A 101 -11.48 11.30 -1.24
N VAL A 102 -11.67 10.38 -0.30
CA VAL A 102 -10.63 9.82 0.54
C VAL A 102 -10.61 8.29 0.38
N PRO A 103 -9.46 7.63 0.60
CA PRO A 103 -9.36 6.16 0.51
C PRO A 103 -10.33 5.47 1.46
N GLN A 104 -11.12 4.51 0.95
CA GLN A 104 -11.99 3.65 1.74
C GLN A 104 -11.27 2.35 2.10
N ASP A 105 -11.67 1.72 3.21
CA ASP A 105 -11.09 0.44 3.66
C ASP A 105 -11.21 -0.63 2.56
N GLY A 106 -10.09 -1.25 2.19
CA GLY A 106 -10.05 -2.32 1.21
C GLY A 106 -10.10 -1.90 -0.27
N GLU A 107 -10.12 -0.60 -0.55
CA GLU A 107 -10.26 -0.06 -1.91
C GLU A 107 -9.02 -0.28 -2.78
N PHE A 108 -7.83 -0.11 -2.20
CA PHE A 108 -6.54 -0.21 -2.90
C PHE A 108 -5.75 -1.42 -2.41
N LYS A 109 -4.99 -2.01 -3.31
CA LYS A 109 -4.17 -3.19 -3.01
C LYS A 109 -2.70 -2.89 -3.22
N PHE A 110 -1.87 -3.39 -2.30
CA PHE A 110 -0.42 -3.24 -2.30
C PHE A 110 0.23 -4.61 -2.30
N GLN A 111 1.32 -4.74 -3.04
CA GLN A 111 2.09 -5.98 -3.15
C GLN A 111 3.49 -5.78 -2.60
N LEU A 112 3.92 -6.73 -1.77
CA LEU A 112 5.29 -6.90 -1.29
C LEU A 112 5.89 -8.10 -1.99
N ASN A 113 7.07 -7.94 -2.57
CA ASN A 113 7.84 -9.03 -3.17
C ASN A 113 9.23 -9.10 -2.52
N ALA A 114 9.73 -10.30 -2.24
CA ALA A 114 11.13 -10.53 -1.90
C ALA A 114 11.99 -10.30 -3.16
N VAL A 115 13.11 -9.58 -3.04
CA VAL A 115 13.99 -9.23 -4.17
C VAL A 115 15.37 -9.84 -4.01
N SER A 116 16.06 -9.53 -2.93
CA SER A 116 17.42 -10.02 -2.66
C SER A 116 17.74 -9.95 -1.19
N ALA A 117 18.63 -10.83 -0.74
CA ALA A 117 19.19 -10.74 0.61
C ALA A 117 20.63 -11.22 0.66
N HIS A 118 21.36 -10.71 1.64
CA HIS A 118 22.75 -11.11 1.95
C HIS A 118 22.90 -11.23 3.46
N ASP A 119 23.67 -12.22 3.91
CA ASP A 119 24.04 -12.34 5.32
C ASP A 119 25.06 -11.26 5.73
N SER A 120 25.47 -11.26 7.00
CA SER A 120 26.46 -10.31 7.53
C SER A 120 27.85 -10.41 6.89
N ASP A 121 28.16 -11.53 6.27
CA ASP A 121 29.43 -11.78 5.57
C ASP A 121 29.37 -11.43 4.10
N GLY A 122 28.19 -10.99 3.60
CA GLY A 122 27.94 -10.59 2.21
C GLY A 122 27.59 -11.78 1.30
N ASN A 123 27.36 -12.99 1.84
CA ASN A 123 26.93 -14.12 1.05
C ASN A 123 25.44 -13.98 0.69
N ALA A 124 25.08 -14.32 -0.55
CA ALA A 124 23.69 -14.24 -1.00
C ALA A 124 22.81 -15.27 -0.28
N ILE A 125 21.66 -14.81 0.20
CA ILE A 125 20.55 -15.62 0.70
C ILE A 125 19.56 -15.83 -0.44
N SER A 126 19.10 -17.06 -0.65
CA SER A 126 18.08 -17.35 -1.65
C SER A 126 16.80 -16.55 -1.38
N VAL A 127 16.20 -16.00 -2.43
CA VAL A 127 14.92 -15.27 -2.34
C VAL A 127 13.81 -16.15 -1.71
N ASN A 128 13.85 -17.46 -1.95
CA ASN A 128 12.88 -18.40 -1.38
C ASN A 128 13.05 -18.60 0.12
N ASP A 129 14.24 -18.27 0.66
CA ASP A 129 14.58 -18.40 2.08
C ASP A 129 14.45 -17.05 2.81
N MET A 130 14.10 -15.98 2.10
CA MET A 130 13.88 -14.69 2.73
C MET A 130 12.66 -14.72 3.66
N PRO A 131 12.74 -14.07 4.83
CA PRO A 131 11.60 -13.89 5.71
C PRO A 131 10.45 -13.18 4.99
N MET A 132 9.28 -13.81 5.01
CA MET A 132 8.05 -13.24 4.46
C MET A 132 6.94 -13.30 5.50
N PRO A 133 5.95 -12.37 5.44
CA PRO A 133 4.80 -12.42 6.32
C PRO A 133 4.01 -13.73 6.17
N ALA A 134 3.35 -14.16 7.25
CA ALA A 134 2.49 -15.35 7.21
C ALA A 134 1.42 -15.24 6.12
N GLY A 135 1.19 -16.32 5.38
CA GLY A 135 0.25 -16.37 4.26
C GLY A 135 0.80 -15.87 2.92
N SER A 136 2.08 -15.47 2.85
CA SER A 136 2.75 -15.16 1.58
C SER A 136 2.87 -16.40 0.70
N GLN A 137 2.82 -16.20 -0.62
CA GLN A 137 2.96 -17.26 -1.61
C GLN A 137 4.03 -16.88 -2.63
N GLY A 138 5.02 -17.75 -2.84
CA GLY A 138 6.09 -17.53 -3.82
C GLY A 138 6.88 -16.23 -3.60
N GLY A 139 7.17 -15.86 -2.35
CA GLY A 139 7.88 -14.63 -2.01
C GLY A 139 7.05 -13.36 -2.18
N THR A 140 5.71 -13.48 -2.21
CA THR A 140 4.79 -12.35 -2.44
C THR A 140 3.67 -12.30 -1.39
N GLN A 141 3.36 -11.10 -0.89
CA GLN A 141 2.15 -10.82 -0.11
C GLN A 141 1.37 -9.66 -0.73
N THR A 142 0.04 -9.77 -0.74
CA THR A 142 -0.87 -8.67 -1.12
C THR A 142 -1.74 -8.30 0.06
N VAL A 143 -1.83 -6.99 0.34
CA VAL A 143 -2.69 -6.42 1.39
C VAL A 143 -3.56 -5.32 0.82
N SER A 144 -4.63 -4.97 1.53
CA SER A 144 -5.45 -3.81 1.21
C SER A 144 -5.18 -2.68 2.19
N ASN A 145 -5.50 -1.43 1.78
CA ASN A 145 -5.46 -0.29 2.69
C ASN A 145 -6.52 -0.37 3.80
N LYS A 146 -6.24 0.32 4.88
CA LYS A 146 -7.19 0.65 5.95
C LYS A 146 -7.15 2.17 6.14
N GLY A 147 -8.21 2.85 5.68
CA GLY A 147 -8.18 4.31 5.52
C GLY A 147 -7.00 4.75 4.67
N SER A 148 -6.23 5.72 5.16
CA SER A 148 -5.05 6.28 4.50
C SER A 148 -3.75 5.52 4.78
N GLY A 149 -3.79 4.27 5.24
CA GLY A 149 -2.60 3.47 5.50
C GLY A 149 -2.71 2.04 5.01
N PHE A 150 -1.57 1.38 4.87
CA PHE A 150 -1.49 -0.06 4.68
C PHE A 150 -0.28 -0.62 5.42
N ALA A 151 -0.34 -1.89 5.79
CA ALA A 151 0.77 -2.59 6.41
C ALA A 151 0.78 -4.05 5.98
N PHE A 152 1.98 -4.55 5.66
CA PHE A 152 2.22 -5.97 5.46
C PHE A 152 2.32 -6.66 6.82
N GLY A 153 2.09 -7.97 6.83
CA GLY A 153 2.28 -8.78 8.03
C GLY A 153 3.73 -8.75 8.51
N GLN A 154 3.94 -9.20 9.74
CA GLN A 154 5.28 -9.24 10.33
C GLN A 154 6.16 -10.30 9.65
N MET A 155 7.38 -9.91 9.26
CA MET A 155 8.48 -10.78 8.87
C MET A 155 9.32 -11.08 10.09
N VAL A 156 9.71 -12.34 10.28
CA VAL A 156 10.54 -12.78 11.43
C VAL A 156 11.93 -13.13 10.94
N TYR A 157 12.92 -12.38 11.39
CA TYR A 157 14.32 -12.57 11.03
C TYR A 157 15.02 -13.42 12.10
N THR A 158 15.79 -14.41 11.65
CA THR A 158 16.50 -15.37 12.48
C THR A 158 18.03 -15.24 12.40
N MET A 159 18.53 -14.39 11.49
CA MET A 159 19.96 -14.14 11.27
C MET A 159 20.21 -12.69 10.85
N PRO A 160 21.39 -12.14 11.19
CA PRO A 160 21.83 -10.83 10.72
C PRO A 160 21.99 -10.82 9.19
N GLY A 161 21.74 -9.64 8.58
CA GLY A 161 21.85 -9.48 7.13
C GLY A 161 21.10 -8.26 6.62
N ALA A 162 21.09 -8.08 5.29
CA ALA A 162 20.32 -7.07 4.59
C ALA A 162 19.32 -7.75 3.66
N TYR A 163 18.05 -7.35 3.76
CA TYR A 163 16.92 -7.99 3.07
C TYR A 163 16.15 -6.93 2.30
N THR A 164 16.15 -6.99 0.98
CA THR A 164 15.48 -6.00 0.11
C THR A 164 14.16 -6.56 -0.39
N TYR A 165 13.11 -5.76 -0.22
CA TYR A 165 11.75 -6.04 -0.66
C TYR A 165 11.27 -4.94 -1.60
N HIS A 166 10.47 -5.32 -2.58
CA HIS A 166 9.84 -4.41 -3.53
C HIS A 166 8.37 -4.20 -3.16
N VAL A 167 7.94 -2.93 -3.07
CA VAL A 167 6.58 -2.51 -2.71
C VAL A 167 5.97 -1.71 -3.85
N LYS A 168 4.78 -2.09 -4.28
CA LYS A 168 4.00 -1.37 -5.30
C LYS A 168 2.51 -1.40 -5.03
N GLU A 169 1.79 -0.43 -5.60
CA GLU A 169 0.33 -0.47 -5.69
C GLU A 169 -0.08 -1.32 -6.90
N LEU A 170 -1.18 -2.07 -6.75
CA LEU A 170 -1.80 -2.80 -7.85
C LEU A 170 -2.94 -1.96 -8.41
N ALA A 171 -2.87 -1.63 -9.71
CA ALA A 171 -3.94 -0.89 -10.38
C ALA A 171 -5.27 -1.65 -10.33
N GLY A 172 -6.33 -0.96 -9.95
CA GLY A 172 -7.69 -1.47 -9.98
C GLY A 172 -8.40 -1.19 -11.32
N THR A 173 -9.73 -1.25 -11.32
CA THR A 173 -10.57 -1.10 -12.52
C THR A 173 -11.37 0.20 -12.56
N ASP A 174 -11.34 1.00 -11.50
CA ASP A 174 -12.05 2.28 -11.43
C ASP A 174 -11.42 3.29 -12.39
N LYS A 175 -12.18 3.74 -13.39
CA LYS A 175 -11.73 4.66 -14.43
C LYS A 175 -11.62 6.11 -13.96
N THR A 176 -12.22 6.42 -12.80
CA THR A 176 -12.10 7.76 -12.18
C THR A 176 -10.80 7.91 -11.39
N ILE A 177 -10.05 6.80 -11.19
CA ILE A 177 -8.78 6.77 -10.47
C ILE A 177 -7.62 6.63 -11.45
N GLY A 178 -6.70 7.61 -11.42
CA GLY A 178 -5.35 7.46 -11.94
C GLY A 178 -4.47 6.82 -10.88
N TYR A 179 -4.21 5.51 -11.01
CA TYR A 179 -3.42 4.74 -10.03
C TYR A 179 -1.95 5.17 -10.03
N SER A 180 -1.35 5.20 -8.84
CA SER A 180 0.07 5.51 -8.67
C SER A 180 0.94 4.46 -9.38
N THR A 181 1.97 4.93 -10.07
CA THR A 181 3.00 4.08 -10.68
C THR A 181 4.31 4.09 -9.88
N GLN A 182 4.28 4.66 -8.67
CA GLN A 182 5.44 4.65 -7.77
C GLN A 182 5.70 3.22 -7.29
N GLU A 183 6.99 2.89 -7.18
CA GLU A 183 7.49 1.63 -6.67
C GLU A 183 8.63 1.92 -5.70
N TYR A 184 8.80 1.10 -4.67
CA TYR A 184 9.79 1.29 -3.63
C TYR A 184 10.55 0.00 -3.38
N ASP A 185 11.88 0.08 -3.35
CA ASP A 185 12.72 -0.96 -2.80
C ASP A 185 13.05 -0.59 -1.36
N VAL A 186 12.70 -1.48 -0.42
CA VAL A 186 12.89 -1.28 1.02
C VAL A 186 13.88 -2.30 1.52
N THR A 187 15.00 -1.82 2.07
CA THR A 187 16.03 -2.68 2.65
C THR A 187 15.91 -2.71 4.17
N VAL A 188 15.59 -3.88 4.70
CA VAL A 188 15.59 -4.16 6.14
C VAL A 188 16.97 -4.70 6.53
N THR A 189 17.69 -3.94 7.34
CA THR A 189 18.98 -4.32 7.90
C THR A 189 18.78 -4.92 9.28
N VAL A 190 19.27 -6.15 9.46
CA VAL A 190 19.20 -6.90 10.72
C VAL A 190 20.61 -7.04 11.29
N THR A 191 20.78 -6.59 12.53
CA THR A 191 22.04 -6.65 13.26
C THR A 191 21.89 -7.49 14.54
N ASP A 192 22.95 -8.17 14.94
CA ASP A 192 23.00 -8.82 16.24
C ASP A 192 23.54 -7.83 17.29
N GLN A 193 22.75 -7.64 18.34
CA GLN A 193 23.08 -6.81 19.49
C GLN A 193 23.20 -7.70 20.74
N ASP A 194 24.34 -8.32 20.90
CA ASP A 194 24.67 -9.16 22.05
C ASP A 194 23.62 -10.27 22.32
N GLY A 195 23.30 -11.05 21.29
CA GLY A 195 22.37 -12.19 21.38
C GLY A 195 20.89 -11.83 21.17
N MET A 196 20.60 -10.60 20.78
CA MET A 196 19.28 -10.16 20.34
C MET A 196 19.38 -9.51 18.96
N LEU A 197 18.55 -9.95 18.02
CA LEU A 197 18.48 -9.29 16.71
C LEU A 197 17.69 -7.98 16.82
N ALA A 198 18.18 -6.95 16.11
CA ALA A 198 17.49 -5.68 15.90
C ALA A 198 17.32 -5.45 14.39
N ALA A 199 16.15 -4.95 13.98
CA ALA A 199 15.82 -4.69 12.57
C ALA A 199 15.48 -3.22 12.37
N THR A 200 16.03 -2.63 11.31
CA THR A 200 15.74 -1.26 10.86
C THR A 200 15.56 -1.26 9.35
N ALA A 201 14.73 -0.36 8.82
CA ALA A 201 14.60 -0.18 7.38
C ALA A 201 15.13 1.20 6.94
N ASP A 202 15.62 1.27 5.72
CA ASP A 202 16.08 2.50 5.07
C ASP A 202 14.93 3.47 4.74
N LEU A 203 13.72 2.94 4.43
CA LEU A 203 12.50 3.72 4.25
C LEU A 203 11.53 3.47 5.41
N GLN A 204 10.93 4.55 5.92
CA GLN A 204 9.92 4.51 6.97
C GLN A 204 8.51 4.63 6.36
N THR A 205 7.45 4.42 7.18
CA THR A 205 6.04 4.44 6.73
C THR A 205 5.68 5.67 5.89
N ASN A 206 6.18 6.85 6.25
CA ASN A 206 5.84 8.08 5.54
C ASN A 206 6.61 8.27 4.22
N ASP A 207 7.71 7.54 4.04
CA ASP A 207 8.51 7.57 2.82
C ASP A 207 7.86 6.73 1.71
N ILE A 208 7.12 5.68 2.12
CA ILE A 208 6.41 4.76 1.21
C ILE A 208 4.99 5.31 1.00
N ARG A 209 4.83 6.14 -0.03
CA ARG A 209 3.59 6.88 -0.28
C ARG A 209 3.07 6.65 -1.69
N PHE A 210 1.81 6.28 -1.79
CA PHE A 210 1.09 6.12 -3.05
C PHE A 210 -0.03 7.16 -3.16
N ASP A 211 0.13 8.11 -4.07
CA ASP A 211 -0.84 9.15 -4.38
C ASP A 211 -1.56 8.79 -5.69
N ASN A 212 -2.86 8.51 -5.61
CA ASN A 212 -3.71 8.34 -6.78
C ASN A 212 -4.41 9.67 -7.09
N THR A 213 -4.63 9.93 -8.36
CA THR A 213 -5.44 11.08 -8.77
C THR A 213 -6.89 10.66 -8.92
N TYR A 214 -7.81 11.53 -8.52
CA TYR A 214 -9.24 11.33 -8.73
C TYR A 214 -9.77 12.38 -9.70
N THR A 215 -10.48 11.90 -10.73
CA THR A 215 -11.18 12.75 -11.71
C THR A 215 -12.58 12.19 -11.91
N PRO A 216 -13.64 12.90 -11.56
CA PRO A 216 -15.01 12.40 -11.72
C PRO A 216 -15.37 12.22 -13.20
N THR A 217 -16.33 11.32 -13.47
CA THR A 217 -16.87 11.16 -14.82
C THR A 217 -17.70 12.39 -15.19
N PRO A 218 -17.42 13.05 -16.33
CA PRO A 218 -18.17 14.20 -16.76
C PRO A 218 -19.66 13.90 -16.99
N VAL A 219 -20.51 14.92 -16.82
CA VAL A 219 -21.96 14.87 -17.09
C VAL A 219 -22.35 15.89 -18.15
N ASP A 220 -23.29 15.49 -19.02
CA ASP A 220 -23.83 16.35 -20.07
C ASP A 220 -25.20 16.86 -19.68
N VAL A 221 -25.46 18.15 -19.98
CA VAL A 221 -26.74 18.80 -19.80
C VAL A 221 -27.09 19.54 -21.09
N THR A 222 -28.37 19.48 -21.49
CA THR A 222 -28.88 20.28 -22.60
C THR A 222 -29.82 21.38 -22.09
N VAL A 223 -29.70 22.55 -22.66
CA VAL A 223 -30.61 23.68 -22.40
C VAL A 223 -31.62 23.75 -23.53
N LYS A 224 -32.91 23.90 -23.20
CA LYS A 224 -34.02 24.02 -24.16
C LYS A 224 -34.72 25.36 -23.99
N ALA A 225 -35.20 25.90 -25.09
CA ALA A 225 -35.98 27.10 -25.06
C ALA A 225 -37.23 26.99 -25.97
N GLY A 226 -38.30 27.63 -25.57
CA GLY A 226 -39.53 27.76 -26.35
C GLY A 226 -39.67 29.16 -26.94
N LYS A 227 -40.24 29.27 -28.12
CA LYS A 227 -40.63 30.54 -28.77
C LYS A 227 -42.12 30.56 -29.03
N ARG A 228 -42.74 31.70 -28.72
CA ARG A 228 -44.15 31.97 -29.06
C ARG A 228 -44.22 33.24 -29.91
N LEU A 229 -44.91 33.17 -31.02
CA LEU A 229 -45.18 34.27 -31.90
C LEU A 229 -46.69 34.51 -31.95
N THR A 230 -47.12 35.76 -31.68
CA THR A 230 -48.54 36.15 -31.79
C THR A 230 -48.82 36.88 -33.12
N GLY A 231 -49.98 36.62 -33.65
CA GLY A 231 -50.46 37.26 -34.86
C GLY A 231 -50.36 36.41 -36.14
N ARG A 232 -49.42 35.51 -36.22
CA ARG A 232 -49.28 34.54 -37.33
C ARG A 232 -48.55 33.28 -36.90
N ASP A 233 -48.54 32.27 -37.77
CA ASP A 233 -47.72 31.06 -37.57
C ASP A 233 -46.23 31.40 -37.65
N LEU A 234 -45.40 30.64 -36.89
CA LEU A 234 -43.95 30.69 -36.93
C LEU A 234 -43.46 29.78 -38.06
N ASN A 235 -42.49 30.27 -38.87
CA ASN A 235 -41.81 29.45 -39.85
C ASN A 235 -40.58 28.78 -39.25
N ASP A 236 -40.24 27.62 -39.79
CA ASP A 236 -39.09 26.86 -39.35
C ASP A 236 -37.77 27.65 -39.52
N GLY A 237 -36.99 27.75 -38.48
CA GLY A 237 -35.71 28.47 -38.51
C GLY A 237 -35.80 29.99 -38.59
N GLU A 238 -37.01 30.60 -38.45
CA GLU A 238 -37.22 32.05 -38.59
C GLU A 238 -36.61 32.84 -37.42
N PHE A 239 -36.69 32.33 -36.21
CA PHE A 239 -36.14 32.94 -35.00
C PHE A 239 -34.95 32.16 -34.49
N ALA A 240 -34.03 32.81 -33.78
CA ALA A 240 -32.87 32.24 -33.15
C ALA A 240 -32.72 32.73 -31.71
N ALA A 241 -32.07 31.93 -30.88
CA ALA A 241 -31.62 32.34 -29.55
C ALA A 241 -30.14 32.11 -29.37
N GLU A 242 -29.56 32.92 -28.53
CA GLU A 242 -28.15 32.89 -28.13
C GLU A 242 -28.05 32.36 -26.71
N LEU A 243 -27.10 31.45 -26.49
CA LEU A 243 -26.69 30.98 -25.18
C LEU A 243 -25.32 31.59 -24.87
N LYS A 244 -25.21 32.29 -23.73
CA LYS A 244 -23.98 32.93 -23.26
C LYS A 244 -23.60 32.41 -21.87
N ASP A 245 -22.30 32.41 -21.57
CA ASP A 245 -21.78 32.12 -20.23
C ASP A 245 -22.00 33.29 -19.25
N SER A 246 -21.54 33.12 -18.01
CA SER A 246 -21.61 34.12 -16.92
C SER A 246 -20.85 35.41 -17.25
N ASP A 247 -19.84 35.34 -18.11
CA ASP A 247 -19.00 36.47 -18.51
C ASP A 247 -19.59 37.21 -19.74
N GLY A 248 -20.69 36.69 -20.29
CA GLY A 248 -21.38 37.26 -21.47
C GLY A 248 -20.79 36.75 -22.80
N ASN A 249 -19.88 35.79 -22.80
CA ASN A 249 -19.33 35.23 -24.03
C ASN A 249 -20.39 34.37 -24.72
N LEU A 250 -20.55 34.55 -26.03
CA LEU A 250 -21.44 33.73 -26.83
C LEU A 250 -20.91 32.32 -26.99
N LEU A 251 -21.66 31.33 -26.51
CA LEU A 251 -21.34 29.93 -26.63
C LEU A 251 -21.97 29.28 -27.86
N GLN A 252 -23.28 29.54 -28.07
CA GLN A 252 -24.06 28.93 -29.13
C GLN A 252 -25.15 29.86 -29.64
N THR A 253 -25.46 29.74 -30.92
CA THR A 253 -26.69 30.32 -31.53
C THR A 253 -27.44 29.18 -32.19
N LYS A 254 -28.72 29.00 -31.85
CA LYS A 254 -29.61 27.99 -32.41
C LYS A 254 -30.91 28.61 -32.92
N ARG A 255 -31.46 27.99 -33.98
CA ARG A 255 -32.72 28.41 -34.54
C ARG A 255 -33.87 27.56 -34.00
N PHE A 256 -35.03 28.18 -33.81
CA PHE A 256 -36.25 27.51 -33.38
C PHE A 256 -36.83 26.66 -34.52
N ALA A 257 -37.08 25.39 -34.24
CA ALA A 257 -37.87 24.54 -35.08
C ALA A 257 -39.36 24.79 -34.78
N ARG A 258 -40.16 24.90 -35.83
CA ARG A 258 -41.62 25.03 -35.69
C ARG A 258 -42.23 23.81 -35.03
N VAL A 259 -43.14 24.04 -34.07
CA VAL A 259 -44.02 23.00 -33.54
C VAL A 259 -45.26 22.94 -34.45
N PRO A 260 -45.56 21.78 -35.13
CA PRO A 260 -46.76 21.64 -35.94
C PRO A 260 -48.02 21.76 -35.09
N ARG A 261 -49.03 22.55 -35.61
CA ARG A 261 -50.35 22.55 -34.99
C ARG A 261 -51.07 21.23 -35.25
N ASP A 262 -51.69 20.68 -34.24
CA ASP A 262 -52.70 19.66 -34.46
C ASP A 262 -53.89 20.22 -35.21
N ALA A 263 -54.33 19.55 -36.26
CA ALA A 263 -55.39 19.99 -37.18
C ALA A 263 -56.79 20.12 -36.53
N GLN A 264 -56.91 19.91 -35.22
CA GLN A 264 -58.16 19.96 -34.46
C GLN A 264 -58.44 21.27 -33.69
N SER A 265 -57.58 22.28 -33.77
CA SER A 265 -57.69 23.54 -32.99
C SER A 265 -58.18 24.73 -33.82
N ASP A 266 -58.96 24.51 -34.85
CA ASP A 266 -59.62 25.62 -35.64
C ASP A 266 -60.84 26.15 -34.89
N LYS A 267 -60.64 26.86 -33.77
CA LYS A 267 -61.63 27.74 -33.24
C LYS A 267 -61.34 29.14 -33.77
N ALA A 268 -62.27 29.64 -34.58
CA ALA A 268 -62.21 30.91 -35.34
C ALA A 268 -62.18 32.18 -34.48
N THR A 269 -61.84 32.14 -33.21
CA THR A 269 -61.82 33.29 -32.27
C THR A 269 -60.45 33.50 -31.62
N ASP A 270 -59.42 32.70 -31.90
CA ASP A 270 -58.15 32.86 -31.25
C ASP A 270 -57.15 33.61 -32.14
N VAL A 271 -56.44 34.54 -31.52
CA VAL A 271 -55.25 35.20 -32.07
C VAL A 271 -54.32 34.06 -32.52
N ARG A 272 -53.96 34.06 -33.82
CA ARG A 272 -53.04 33.04 -34.34
C ARG A 272 -51.71 33.07 -33.54
N GLU A 273 -51.33 31.98 -32.97
CA GLU A 273 -50.09 31.79 -32.22
C GLU A 273 -49.23 30.74 -32.89
N GLY A 274 -47.99 31.10 -33.21
CA GLY A 274 -46.97 30.18 -33.67
C GLY A 274 -46.06 29.76 -32.52
N GLU A 275 -45.78 28.46 -32.41
CA GLU A 275 -44.85 27.91 -31.41
C GLU A 275 -43.63 27.35 -32.08
N GLY A 276 -42.50 27.49 -31.42
CA GLY A 276 -41.22 26.92 -31.81
C GLY A 276 -40.44 26.40 -30.59
N THR A 277 -39.63 25.40 -30.83
CA THR A 277 -38.71 24.85 -29.80
C THR A 277 -37.28 24.80 -30.34
N LEU A 278 -36.33 24.94 -29.47
CA LEU A 278 -34.92 24.68 -29.77
C LEU A 278 -34.26 23.92 -28.62
N GLU A 279 -33.23 23.19 -28.99
CA GLU A 279 -32.33 22.53 -28.04
C GLU A 279 -30.90 22.94 -28.39
N PHE A 280 -30.17 23.50 -27.42
CA PHE A 280 -28.75 23.79 -27.57
C PHE A 280 -27.95 22.51 -27.54
N ASP A 281 -26.73 22.51 -28.10
CA ASP A 281 -25.82 21.40 -27.99
C ASP A 281 -25.44 21.17 -26.50
N LYS A 282 -25.04 19.95 -26.19
CA LYS A 282 -24.67 19.55 -24.83
C LYS A 282 -23.60 20.46 -24.24
N LEU A 283 -23.81 20.83 -22.99
CA LEU A 283 -22.81 21.44 -22.13
C LEU A 283 -22.24 20.31 -21.27
N THR A 284 -20.92 20.08 -21.31
CA THR A 284 -20.22 19.02 -20.56
C THR A 284 -19.58 19.64 -19.32
N PHE A 285 -19.81 19.02 -18.17
CA PHE A 285 -19.25 19.43 -16.87
C PHE A 285 -18.36 18.32 -16.33
N ASP A 286 -17.12 18.67 -16.04
CA ASP A 286 -16.11 17.78 -15.47
C ASP A 286 -15.84 18.03 -13.97
N ARG A 287 -16.57 19.00 -13.37
CA ARG A 287 -16.42 19.41 -11.97
C ARG A 287 -17.77 19.72 -11.34
N ALA A 288 -17.87 19.45 -10.04
CA ALA A 288 -18.98 19.94 -9.23
C ALA A 288 -18.94 21.46 -9.11
N GLY A 289 -20.10 22.10 -9.14
CA GLY A 289 -20.19 23.56 -9.07
C GLY A 289 -21.55 24.09 -9.47
N VAL A 290 -21.68 25.40 -9.43
CA VAL A 290 -22.86 26.14 -9.90
C VAL A 290 -22.47 26.99 -11.11
N TYR A 291 -23.09 26.69 -12.23
CA TYR A 291 -22.80 27.34 -13.52
C TYR A 291 -24.02 28.15 -13.96
N THR A 292 -23.79 29.37 -14.37
CA THR A 292 -24.89 30.31 -14.79
C THR A 292 -24.72 30.67 -16.24
N TYR A 293 -25.81 30.59 -16.97
CA TYR A 293 -25.90 30.93 -18.38
C TYR A 293 -27.05 31.90 -18.60
N THR A 294 -27.02 32.62 -19.71
CA THR A 294 -28.13 33.44 -20.18
C THR A 294 -28.58 33.00 -21.56
N VAL A 295 -29.91 32.99 -21.76
CA VAL A 295 -30.54 32.74 -23.05
C VAL A 295 -31.29 34.01 -23.46
N THR A 296 -31.00 34.52 -24.65
CA THR A 296 -31.66 35.71 -25.23
C THR A 296 -32.10 35.45 -26.66
N GLU A 297 -33.24 36.00 -27.07
CA GLU A 297 -33.63 35.96 -28.46
C GLU A 297 -32.72 36.88 -29.32
N GLN A 298 -32.31 36.40 -30.49
CA GLN A 298 -31.53 37.18 -31.42
C GLN A 298 -32.50 38.09 -32.26
N ASP A 299 -32.22 39.37 -32.34
CA ASP A 299 -32.97 40.30 -33.20
C ASP A 299 -32.62 40.05 -34.67
N GLY A 300 -33.55 39.48 -35.43
CA GLY A 300 -33.42 39.12 -36.84
C GLY A 300 -33.88 40.22 -37.82
N ASN A 301 -34.29 41.40 -37.33
CA ASN A 301 -34.79 42.52 -38.12
C ASN A 301 -35.97 42.18 -39.07
N LEU A 302 -36.83 41.23 -38.70
CA LEU A 302 -38.01 40.87 -39.51
C LEU A 302 -39.08 41.95 -39.44
N GLY A 303 -39.55 42.38 -40.59
CA GLY A 303 -40.59 43.39 -40.66
C GLY A 303 -41.90 42.98 -40.00
N GLY A 304 -42.47 43.83 -39.15
CA GLY A 304 -43.71 43.58 -38.41
C GLY A 304 -43.55 42.64 -37.18
N VAL A 305 -42.35 42.34 -36.80
CA VAL A 305 -42.03 41.51 -35.56
C VAL A 305 -41.45 42.44 -34.51
N THR A 306 -41.99 42.34 -33.30
CA THR A 306 -41.36 42.88 -32.09
C THR A 306 -40.69 41.74 -31.37
N TYR A 307 -39.35 41.82 -31.24
CA TYR A 307 -38.53 40.78 -30.59
C TYR A 307 -38.59 40.88 -29.06
N ASP A 308 -38.61 39.74 -28.39
CA ASP A 308 -38.48 39.66 -26.94
C ASP A 308 -37.03 39.96 -26.54
N ARG A 309 -36.83 40.95 -25.70
CA ARG A 309 -35.50 41.34 -25.17
C ARG A 309 -35.24 40.85 -23.78
N THR A 310 -36.07 39.95 -23.28
CA THR A 310 -35.91 39.35 -21.97
C THR A 310 -34.64 38.47 -21.93
N VAL A 311 -33.83 38.66 -20.88
CA VAL A 311 -32.67 37.83 -20.59
C VAL A 311 -33.16 36.75 -19.63
N HIS A 312 -33.14 35.49 -20.08
CA HIS A 312 -33.49 34.36 -19.26
C HIS A 312 -32.22 33.77 -18.65
N THR A 313 -32.17 33.65 -17.32
CA THR A 313 -31.04 33.03 -16.59
C THR A 313 -31.30 31.53 -16.41
N VAL A 314 -30.30 30.71 -16.77
CA VAL A 314 -30.29 29.28 -16.58
C VAL A 314 -29.18 28.94 -15.59
N THR A 315 -29.52 28.29 -14.47
CA THR A 315 -28.54 27.82 -13.48
C THR A 315 -28.47 26.31 -13.56
N VAL A 316 -27.27 25.80 -13.76
CA VAL A 316 -26.94 24.36 -13.73
C VAL A 316 -26.15 24.10 -12.45
N THR A 317 -26.69 23.29 -11.56
CA THR A 317 -25.99 22.82 -10.35
C THR A 317 -25.51 21.41 -10.60
N VAL A 318 -24.19 21.22 -10.59
CA VAL A 318 -23.52 19.93 -10.74
C VAL A 318 -23.05 19.48 -9.36
N THR A 319 -23.46 18.28 -8.96
CA THR A 319 -23.07 17.67 -7.69
C THR A 319 -22.48 16.30 -7.94
N GLU A 320 -21.57 15.86 -7.08
CA GLU A 320 -21.05 14.51 -7.10
C GLU A 320 -21.89 13.61 -6.18
N ASP A 321 -22.29 12.45 -6.69
CA ASP A 321 -22.90 11.40 -5.87
C ASP A 321 -21.82 10.70 -5.05
N ALA A 322 -21.90 10.79 -3.72
CA ALA A 322 -20.89 10.28 -2.80
C ALA A 322 -20.69 8.76 -2.84
N LYS A 323 -21.62 7.99 -3.42
CA LYS A 323 -21.51 6.52 -3.52
C LYS A 323 -20.97 6.05 -4.87
N THR A 324 -21.38 6.72 -5.94
CA THR A 324 -21.03 6.31 -7.31
C THR A 324 -19.88 7.11 -7.88
N HIS A 325 -19.50 8.20 -7.21
CA HIS A 325 -18.46 9.13 -7.65
C HIS A 325 -18.69 9.67 -9.08
N ARG A 326 -19.98 9.91 -9.42
CA ARG A 326 -20.42 10.50 -10.70
C ARG A 326 -20.99 11.88 -10.47
N LEU A 327 -20.75 12.75 -11.44
CA LEU A 327 -21.40 14.04 -11.48
C LEU A 327 -22.83 13.90 -11.95
#